data_5bec76e4704082c3c13d5ec598feb129
#
_entry.id   5bec76e4704082c3c13d5ec598feb129
#
_cell.length_a   1.000
_cell.length_b   1.000
_cell.length_c   1.000
_cell.angle_alpha   90.00
_cell.angle_beta   90.00
_cell.angle_gamma   90.00
#
_symmetry.space_group_name_H-M   'P 1'
#
loop_
_entity.id
_entity.type
_entity.pdbx_description
1 polymer ?
#
loop_
_entity_poly.entity_id
_entity_poly.type
_entity_poly.pdbx_seq_one_letter_code
_entity_poly.pdbx_strand_id
1 'polypeptide(L)'
;ISTLNLGTQSGSLKHVFQKYLKTSLVADKLASFYGTHSIVIGNKYMFFTPEYTTLNGEKVTNLNSFDDGAIVTNDGMLIFFENGAGWNGNRLYIHIDVNGFNKRPNRLGYDVFSFQIDQNGRLLPMGAKGTFYYDANDKYCSQNSTEAYNGIACAYKAISDSSYFKNLKN
;
A
#
# COMPACT_ATOMS: atom_id res chain seq x y z
N ILE A 1 -11.87 -15.61 -20.74
CA ILE A 1 -11.25 -14.80 -19.68
C ILE A 1 -11.38 -13.37 -20.18
N SER A 2 -12.41 -12.65 -19.68
CA SER A 2 -12.56 -11.23 -20.00
C SER A 2 -11.35 -10.50 -19.45
N THR A 3 -10.58 -9.89 -20.32
CA THR A 3 -9.56 -8.90 -19.97
C THR A 3 -10.24 -7.88 -19.06
N LEU A 4 -9.85 -7.84 -17.79
CA LEU A 4 -10.25 -6.77 -16.89
C LEU A 4 -9.70 -5.49 -17.53
N ASN A 5 -10.57 -4.75 -18.20
CA ASN A 5 -10.24 -3.41 -18.67
C ASN A 5 -10.22 -2.54 -17.40
N LEU A 6 -9.08 -2.53 -16.72
CA LEU A 6 -8.83 -1.66 -15.58
C LEU A 6 -8.65 -0.26 -16.17
N GLY A 7 -9.81 0.31 -16.56
CA GLY A 7 -9.87 1.62 -17.16
C GLY A 7 -9.11 2.63 -16.31
N THR A 8 -8.53 3.59 -17.00
CA THR A 8 -7.72 4.71 -16.54
C THR A 8 -8.39 5.63 -15.51
N GLN A 9 -9.44 5.19 -14.82
CA GLN A 9 -10.14 5.99 -13.81
C GLN A 9 -9.62 5.61 -12.42
N SER A 10 -9.04 6.59 -11.77
CA SER A 10 -8.78 6.60 -10.32
C SER A 10 -9.97 6.00 -9.57
N GLY A 11 -9.73 5.07 -8.68
CA GLY A 11 -10.75 4.47 -7.85
C GLY A 11 -11.49 3.25 -8.42
N SER A 12 -11.25 2.82 -9.66
CA SER A 12 -11.95 1.66 -10.24
C SER A 12 -11.59 0.32 -9.56
N LEU A 13 -10.37 0.19 -9.09
CA LEU A 13 -9.85 -1.05 -8.50
C LEU A 13 -10.57 -1.43 -7.20
N LYS A 14 -10.85 -0.45 -6.32
CA LYS A 14 -11.58 -0.68 -5.06
C LYS A 14 -12.94 -1.35 -5.30
N HIS A 15 -13.67 -0.96 -6.34
CA HIS A 15 -14.98 -1.54 -6.66
C HIS A 15 -14.88 -3.00 -7.14
N VAL A 16 -13.78 -3.38 -7.76
CA VAL A 16 -13.51 -4.78 -8.12
C VAL A 16 -13.31 -5.59 -6.84
N PHE A 17 -12.45 -5.13 -5.94
CA PHE A 17 -12.17 -5.85 -4.68
C PHE A 17 -13.37 -5.89 -3.75
N GLN A 18 -14.17 -4.82 -3.70
CA GLN A 18 -15.39 -4.78 -2.89
C GLN A 18 -16.37 -5.91 -3.19
N LYS A 19 -16.38 -6.44 -4.41
CA LYS A 19 -17.23 -7.58 -4.78
C LYS A 19 -16.82 -8.90 -4.13
N TYR A 20 -15.57 -9.01 -3.72
CA TYR A 20 -14.98 -10.25 -3.20
C TYR A 20 -14.62 -10.17 -1.72
N LEU A 21 -14.48 -8.97 -1.17
CA LEU A 21 -14.11 -8.75 0.21
C LEU A 21 -15.31 -8.22 1.01
N LYS A 22 -15.50 -8.77 2.21
CA LYS A 22 -16.47 -8.21 3.17
C LYS A 22 -15.86 -6.91 3.74
N THR A 23 -16.48 -5.77 3.40
CA THR A 23 -15.95 -4.45 3.72
C THR A 23 -16.87 -3.71 4.66
N SER A 24 -16.31 -3.02 5.63
CA SER A 24 -17.02 -2.11 6.54
C SER A 24 -17.04 -0.67 6.02
N LEU A 25 -16.04 -0.31 5.20
CA LEU A 25 -15.92 1.03 4.64
C LEU A 25 -15.23 0.97 3.27
N VAL A 26 -15.69 1.82 2.35
CA VAL A 26 -15.06 2.03 1.04
C VAL A 26 -14.83 3.52 0.87
N ALA A 27 -13.55 3.90 0.71
CA ALA A 27 -13.14 5.29 0.53
C ALA A 27 -12.82 5.59 -0.93
N ASP A 28 -13.15 6.80 -1.39
CA ASP A 28 -12.90 7.22 -2.76
C ASP A 28 -11.42 7.46 -3.00
N LYS A 29 -10.75 8.06 -2.05
CA LYS A 29 -9.30 8.27 -2.07
C LYS A 29 -8.76 8.43 -0.66
N LEU A 30 -7.46 8.19 -0.52
CA LEU A 30 -6.68 8.65 0.60
C LEU A 30 -6.03 9.98 0.21
N ALA A 31 -6.13 10.99 1.05
CA ALA A 31 -5.53 12.28 0.79
C ALA A 31 -4.61 12.70 1.95
N SER A 32 -3.50 13.33 1.61
CA SER A 32 -2.64 14.01 2.57
C SER A 32 -2.88 15.52 2.45
N PHE A 33 -3.34 16.13 3.52
CA PHE A 33 -3.52 17.57 3.61
C PHE A 33 -2.70 18.09 4.78
N TYR A 34 -1.70 18.93 4.52
CA TYR A 34 -0.87 19.57 5.56
C TYR A 34 -0.33 18.61 6.64
N GLY A 35 0.10 17.41 6.23
CA GLY A 35 0.65 16.41 7.14
C GLY A 35 -0.37 15.59 7.93
N THR A 36 -1.67 15.77 7.68
CA THR A 36 -2.73 14.89 8.16
C THR A 36 -3.20 13.97 7.05
N HIS A 37 -3.46 12.71 7.38
CA HIS A 37 -4.06 11.77 6.44
C HIS A 37 -5.59 11.84 6.56
N SER A 38 -6.27 11.73 5.44
CA SER A 38 -7.71 11.69 5.42
C SER A 38 -8.24 10.63 4.47
N ILE A 39 -9.30 9.97 4.87
CA ILE A 39 -10.11 9.13 3.99
C ILE A 39 -11.22 10.01 3.43
N VAL A 40 -11.41 10.00 2.12
CA VAL A 40 -12.46 10.76 1.44
C VAL A 40 -13.56 9.81 1.02
N ILE A 41 -14.78 10.09 1.47
CA ILE A 41 -16.00 9.37 1.09
C ILE A 41 -16.95 10.40 0.49
N GLY A 42 -17.17 10.35 -0.82
CA GLY A 42 -17.87 11.42 -1.53
C GLY A 42 -17.13 12.75 -1.33
N ASN A 43 -17.85 13.76 -0.82
CA ASN A 43 -17.29 15.09 -0.52
C ASN A 43 -16.91 15.27 0.97
N LYS A 44 -16.90 14.19 1.76
CA LYS A 44 -16.59 14.25 3.19
C LYS A 44 -15.18 13.74 3.44
N TYR A 45 -14.43 14.51 4.22
CA TYR A 45 -13.12 14.14 4.73
C TYR A 45 -13.27 13.54 6.13
N MET A 46 -12.79 12.33 6.30
CA MET A 46 -12.62 11.72 7.62
C MET A 46 -11.14 11.77 7.95
N PHE A 47 -10.76 12.69 8.82
CA PHE A 47 -9.37 12.82 9.27
C PHE A 47 -9.05 11.67 10.23
N PHE A 48 -7.91 11.05 10.00
CA PHE A 48 -7.34 10.11 10.96
C PHE A 48 -5.88 10.47 11.20
N THR A 49 -5.45 10.22 12.39
CA THR A 49 -4.13 10.60 12.89
C THR A 49 -3.19 9.44 13.19
N PRO A 50 -3.16 8.30 12.57
CA PRO A 50 -1.93 7.55 12.58
C PRO A 50 -1.11 7.99 11.37
N GLU A 51 0.04 8.56 11.66
CA GLU A 51 1.05 8.80 10.65
C GLU A 51 1.64 7.46 10.22
N TYR A 52 1.73 7.25 8.91
CA TYR A 52 2.50 6.15 8.38
C TYR A 52 3.98 6.49 8.38
N THR A 53 4.80 5.52 8.74
CA THR A 53 6.25 5.66 8.78
C THR A 53 6.93 4.69 7.83
N THR A 54 8.11 5.04 7.39
CA THR A 54 9.03 4.16 6.66
C THR A 54 9.60 3.09 7.59
N LEU A 55 10.28 2.09 7.06
CA LEU A 55 10.84 1.00 7.87
C LEU A 55 11.84 1.47 8.93
N ASN A 56 12.57 2.57 8.67
CA ASN A 56 13.47 3.18 9.65
C ASN A 56 12.78 4.15 10.63
N GLY A 57 11.44 4.30 10.54
CA GLY A 57 10.63 5.10 11.46
C GLY A 57 10.45 6.57 11.07
N GLU A 58 10.97 7.00 9.92
CA GLU A 58 10.72 8.35 9.41
C GLU A 58 9.31 8.49 8.87
N LYS A 59 8.73 9.67 8.94
CA LYS A 59 7.39 9.94 8.45
C LYS A 59 7.29 9.79 6.93
N VAL A 60 6.28 9.08 6.44
CA VAL A 60 5.91 9.09 5.03
C VAL A 60 5.22 10.41 4.72
N THR A 61 5.91 11.30 4.00
CA THR A 61 5.42 12.65 3.70
C THR A 61 4.67 12.75 2.37
N ASN A 62 4.82 11.76 1.49
CA ASN A 62 4.18 11.72 0.19
C ASN A 62 3.32 10.44 0.07
N LEU A 63 2.02 10.62 -0.09
CA LEU A 63 1.05 9.52 -0.23
C LEU A 63 0.63 9.25 -1.67
N ASN A 64 1.26 9.87 -2.67
CA ASN A 64 0.89 9.70 -4.08
C ASN A 64 0.98 8.24 -4.58
N SER A 65 1.59 7.35 -3.82
CA SER A 65 1.60 5.91 -4.12
C SER A 65 0.50 5.11 -3.42
N PHE A 66 -0.45 5.79 -2.74
CA PHE A 66 -1.46 5.17 -1.87
C PHE A 66 -2.84 5.79 -2.00
N ASP A 67 -3.09 6.72 -2.96
CA ASP A 67 -4.19 7.68 -2.84
C ASP A 67 -5.39 7.42 -3.77
N ASP A 68 -5.37 6.39 -4.59
CA ASP A 68 -6.44 6.10 -5.57
C ASP A 68 -7.64 5.33 -4.98
N GLY A 69 -7.75 5.24 -3.70
CA GLY A 69 -8.86 4.65 -2.98
C GLY A 69 -8.44 3.70 -1.88
N ALA A 70 -9.37 3.41 -0.99
CA ALA A 70 -9.14 2.47 0.10
C ALA A 70 -10.41 1.70 0.46
N ILE A 71 -10.23 0.53 1.03
CA ILE A 71 -11.29 -0.25 1.67
C ILE A 71 -10.83 -0.69 3.06
N VAL A 72 -11.76 -0.69 4.00
CA VAL A 72 -11.57 -1.31 5.31
C VAL A 72 -12.38 -2.60 5.32
N THR A 73 -11.73 -3.70 5.60
CA THR A 73 -12.38 -5.01 5.71
C THR A 73 -13.10 -5.15 7.05
N ASN A 74 -14.03 -6.12 7.18
CA ASN A 74 -14.78 -6.30 8.41
C ASN A 74 -13.92 -6.75 9.59
N ASP A 75 -12.77 -7.35 9.34
CA ASP A 75 -11.76 -7.73 10.34
C ASP A 75 -10.76 -6.61 10.66
N GLY A 76 -10.92 -5.45 10.00
CA GLY A 76 -10.24 -4.21 10.34
C GLY A 76 -8.97 -3.93 9.55
N MET A 77 -8.57 -4.77 8.57
CA MET A 77 -7.47 -4.43 7.68
C MET A 77 -7.84 -3.22 6.82
N LEU A 78 -6.84 -2.38 6.52
CA LEU A 78 -6.99 -1.28 5.56
C LEU A 78 -6.19 -1.59 4.31
N ILE A 79 -6.87 -1.56 3.16
CA ILE A 79 -6.29 -1.84 1.86
C ILE A 79 -6.34 -0.56 1.02
N PHE A 80 -5.18 -0.09 0.60
CA PHE A 80 -5.03 1.07 -0.28
C PHE A 80 -4.79 0.61 -1.71
N PHE A 81 -5.17 1.44 -2.64
CA PHE A 81 -4.96 1.21 -4.06
C PHE A 81 -4.21 2.38 -4.67
N GLU A 82 -3.33 2.05 -5.60
CA GLU A 82 -2.66 2.99 -6.46
C GLU A 82 -2.75 2.50 -7.90
N ASN A 83 -3.31 3.32 -8.74
CA ASN A 83 -3.37 3.10 -10.17
C ASN A 83 -2.35 4.00 -10.87
N GLY A 84 -1.15 3.54 -11.06
CA GLY A 84 -0.05 4.27 -11.67
C GLY A 84 -0.23 4.62 -13.15
N ALA A 85 -1.45 4.98 -13.54
CA ALA A 85 -1.81 5.38 -14.90
C ALA A 85 -0.97 6.58 -15.33
N GLY A 86 -0.14 6.39 -16.34
CA GLY A 86 0.70 7.44 -16.92
C GLY A 86 2.10 7.58 -16.30
N TRP A 87 2.35 7.07 -15.09
CA TRP A 87 3.63 7.21 -14.39
C TRP A 87 4.60 6.08 -14.71
N ASN A 88 4.11 4.84 -14.69
CA ASN A 88 4.95 3.65 -14.70
C ASN A 88 4.38 2.52 -15.54
N GLY A 89 3.73 2.82 -16.64
CA GLY A 89 3.26 1.81 -17.58
C GLY A 89 2.07 0.99 -17.09
N ASN A 90 1.02 1.64 -16.58
CA ASN A 90 -0.24 1.02 -16.16
C ASN A 90 -0.07 -0.07 -15.09
N ARG A 91 0.72 0.18 -14.08
CA ARG A 91 0.91 -0.73 -12.95
C ARG A 91 -0.11 -0.42 -11.86
N LEU A 92 -0.63 -1.49 -11.28
CA LEU A 92 -1.54 -1.41 -10.14
C LEU A 92 -0.80 -1.85 -8.89
N TYR A 93 -0.88 -1.03 -7.85
CA TYR A 93 -0.34 -1.38 -6.55
C TYR A 93 -1.47 -1.56 -5.55
N ILE A 94 -1.24 -2.49 -4.63
CA ILE A 94 -2.11 -2.78 -3.50
C ILE A 94 -1.24 -2.72 -2.26
N HIS A 95 -1.64 -1.91 -1.29
CA HIS A 95 -0.95 -1.81 -0.02
C HIS A 95 -1.91 -2.27 1.07
N ILE A 96 -1.46 -3.15 1.95
CA ILE A 96 -2.28 -3.75 2.99
C ILE A 96 -1.67 -3.40 4.35
N ASP A 97 -2.41 -2.63 5.13
CA ASP A 97 -2.19 -2.45 6.55
C ASP A 97 -2.94 -3.57 7.28
N VAL A 98 -2.19 -4.58 7.71
CA VAL A 98 -2.75 -5.86 8.17
C VAL A 98 -3.46 -5.77 9.52
N ASN A 99 -3.19 -4.74 10.30
CA ASN A 99 -3.83 -4.52 11.60
C ASN A 99 -4.75 -3.30 11.61
N GLY A 100 -4.76 -2.54 10.50
CA GLY A 100 -5.58 -1.36 10.29
C GLY A 100 -5.05 -0.10 10.97
N PHE A 101 -5.35 1.05 10.41
CA PHE A 101 -4.77 2.35 10.73
C PHE A 101 -4.92 2.80 12.20
N ASN A 102 -5.80 2.19 12.96
CA ASN A 102 -5.99 2.48 14.39
C ASN A 102 -5.00 1.74 15.30
N LYS A 103 -4.27 0.78 14.76
CA LYS A 103 -3.29 -0.01 15.52
C LYS A 103 -1.90 0.27 15.01
N ARG A 104 -1.04 0.75 15.89
CA ARG A 104 0.38 1.01 15.57
C ARG A 104 1.16 -0.29 15.36
N PRO A 105 2.30 -0.23 14.64
CA PRO A 105 3.10 0.98 14.35
C PRO A 105 2.72 1.75 13.08
N ASN A 106 1.87 1.26 12.16
CA ASN A 106 1.58 1.86 10.86
C ASN A 106 2.89 2.12 10.07
N ARG A 107 3.69 1.08 9.91
CA ARG A 107 5.05 1.17 9.38
C ARG A 107 5.20 0.29 8.14
N LEU A 108 5.69 0.88 7.06
CA LEU A 108 6.02 0.16 5.84
C LEU A 108 7.02 -0.96 6.13
N GLY A 109 6.71 -2.19 5.68
CA GLY A 109 7.52 -3.36 5.92
C GLY A 109 7.42 -3.96 7.33
N TYR A 110 6.60 -3.40 8.21
CA TYR A 110 6.34 -3.94 9.55
C TYR A 110 4.91 -4.51 9.66
N ASP A 111 3.92 -3.68 9.41
CA ASP A 111 2.49 -4.01 9.36
C ASP A 111 1.81 -3.52 8.07
N VAL A 112 2.52 -2.76 7.23
CA VAL A 112 2.06 -2.32 5.91
C VAL A 112 2.90 -2.97 4.82
N PHE A 113 2.26 -3.78 3.98
CA PHE A 113 2.90 -4.54 2.91
C PHE A 113 2.31 -4.20 1.55
N SER A 114 3.20 -4.12 0.55
CA SER A 114 2.84 -3.67 -0.79
C SER A 114 2.97 -4.80 -1.81
N PHE A 115 2.06 -4.80 -2.76
CA PHE A 115 1.98 -5.76 -3.85
C PHE A 115 1.77 -5.04 -5.17
N GLN A 116 2.18 -5.65 -6.27
CA GLN A 116 1.95 -5.17 -7.62
C GLN A 116 1.16 -6.19 -8.42
N ILE A 117 0.15 -5.74 -9.16
CA ILE A 117 -0.47 -6.54 -10.21
C ILE A 117 0.26 -6.25 -11.51
N ASP A 118 0.86 -7.28 -12.11
CA ASP A 118 1.58 -7.15 -13.38
C ASP A 118 0.63 -7.15 -14.59
N GLN A 119 1.19 -6.97 -15.79
CA GLN A 119 0.43 -6.93 -17.05
C GLN A 119 -0.30 -8.24 -17.38
N ASN A 120 0.10 -9.35 -16.75
CA ASN A 120 -0.55 -10.66 -16.90
C ASN A 120 -1.60 -10.92 -15.79
N GLY A 121 -1.88 -9.93 -14.95
CA GLY A 121 -2.81 -10.05 -13.83
C GLY A 121 -2.26 -10.84 -12.64
N ARG A 122 -0.96 -11.06 -12.53
CA ARG A 122 -0.34 -11.77 -11.41
C ARG A 122 -0.07 -10.79 -10.27
N LEU A 123 -0.44 -11.19 -9.06
CA LEU A 123 -0.09 -10.47 -7.84
C LEU A 123 1.33 -10.84 -7.41
N LEU A 124 2.22 -9.88 -7.41
CA LEU A 124 3.61 -10.02 -7.02
C LEU A 124 3.87 -9.26 -5.72
N PRO A 125 4.55 -9.87 -4.73
CA PRO A 125 4.98 -9.12 -3.55
C PRO A 125 6.02 -8.09 -3.96
N MET A 126 5.85 -6.85 -3.50
CA MET A 126 6.78 -5.76 -3.83
C MET A 126 8.17 -6.08 -3.28
N GLY A 127 9.20 -5.77 -4.06
CA GLY A 127 10.58 -6.17 -3.84
C GLY A 127 11.01 -7.40 -4.63
N ALA A 128 10.08 -8.22 -5.13
CA ALA A 128 10.38 -9.33 -6.02
C ALA A 128 10.87 -8.82 -7.39
N LYS A 129 11.67 -9.65 -8.06
CA LYS A 129 12.11 -9.36 -9.43
C LYS A 129 10.89 -9.18 -10.35
N GLY A 130 10.89 -8.08 -11.10
CA GLY A 130 9.79 -7.70 -11.99
C GLY A 130 8.79 -6.72 -11.38
N THR A 131 8.90 -6.40 -10.10
CA THR A 131 8.15 -5.31 -9.49
C THR A 131 8.85 -3.96 -9.68
N PHE A 132 8.09 -2.87 -9.59
CA PHE A 132 8.63 -1.51 -9.76
C PHE A 132 9.69 -1.16 -8.72
N TYR A 133 9.44 -1.51 -7.46
CA TYR A 133 10.39 -1.36 -6.37
C TYR A 133 11.20 -2.65 -6.16
N TYR A 134 11.67 -3.28 -7.26
CA TYR A 134 12.62 -4.37 -7.14
C TYR A 134 13.86 -3.90 -6.41
N ASP A 135 14.21 -4.60 -5.35
CA ASP A 135 15.23 -4.15 -4.40
C ASP A 135 16.40 -5.12 -4.31
N ALA A 136 17.28 -5.06 -5.30
CA ALA A 136 18.50 -5.88 -5.30
C ALA A 136 19.55 -5.41 -4.29
N ASN A 137 19.47 -4.15 -3.82
CA ASN A 137 20.49 -3.50 -2.99
C ASN A 137 19.96 -3.04 -1.63
N ASP A 138 18.83 -3.55 -1.19
CA ASP A 138 18.20 -3.18 0.09
C ASP A 138 17.89 -1.67 0.24
N LYS A 139 17.64 -1.02 -0.89
CA LYS A 139 17.35 0.40 -0.94
C LYS A 139 15.98 0.72 -0.33
N TYR A 140 14.97 -0.11 -0.66
CA TYR A 140 13.57 0.11 -0.26
C TYR A 140 13.08 -0.91 0.78
N CYS A 141 13.98 -1.75 1.32
CA CYS A 141 13.69 -2.65 2.42
C CYS A 141 14.91 -2.86 3.32
N SER A 142 15.31 -1.81 4.02
CA SER A 142 16.40 -1.84 5.00
C SER A 142 16.11 -0.92 6.16
N GLN A 143 16.41 -1.36 7.39
CA GLN A 143 16.24 -0.53 8.59
C GLN A 143 17.21 0.66 8.63
N ASN A 144 18.23 0.67 7.78
CA ASN A 144 19.22 1.74 7.68
C ASN A 144 18.99 2.66 6.47
N SER A 145 18.03 2.35 5.60
CA SER A 145 17.76 3.18 4.42
C SER A 145 16.93 4.41 4.79
N THR A 146 17.30 5.55 4.22
CA THR A 146 16.60 6.84 4.36
C THR A 146 15.72 7.18 3.14
N GLU A 147 15.48 6.22 2.26
CA GLU A 147 14.63 6.42 1.09
C GLU A 147 13.18 6.73 1.50
N ALA A 148 12.55 7.63 0.77
CA ALA A 148 11.22 8.17 1.10
C ALA A 148 10.10 7.11 1.24
N TYR A 149 10.25 5.98 0.55
CA TYR A 149 9.34 4.83 0.61
C TYR A 149 10.02 3.58 1.16
N ASN A 150 11.05 3.73 1.99
CA ASN A 150 11.72 2.58 2.59
C ASN A 150 10.73 1.72 3.39
N GLY A 151 10.69 0.45 3.08
CA GLY A 151 9.72 -0.52 3.59
C GLY A 151 8.72 -0.99 2.52
N ILE A 152 8.52 -0.21 1.44
CA ILE A 152 7.57 -0.57 0.37
C ILE A 152 7.95 -1.88 -0.33
N ALA A 153 9.23 -2.19 -0.44
CA ALA A 153 9.74 -3.41 -1.08
C ALA A 153 9.84 -4.62 -0.14
N CYS A 154 9.37 -4.50 1.10
CA CYS A 154 9.60 -5.55 2.09
C CYS A 154 8.65 -6.74 2.00
N ALA A 155 7.55 -6.67 1.25
CA ALA A 155 6.61 -7.78 1.15
C ALA A 155 7.28 -9.07 0.65
N TYR A 156 8.18 -8.98 -0.32
CA TYR A 156 8.91 -10.14 -0.83
C TYR A 156 9.76 -10.79 0.27
N LYS A 157 10.54 -10.01 1.02
CA LYS A 157 11.36 -10.52 2.13
C LYS A 157 10.49 -11.10 3.23
N ALA A 158 9.41 -10.43 3.61
CA ALA A 158 8.49 -10.87 4.66
C ALA A 158 7.86 -12.24 4.36
N ILE A 159 7.65 -12.57 3.07
CA ILE A 159 7.08 -13.85 2.65
C ILE A 159 8.16 -14.92 2.46
N SER A 160 9.36 -14.54 1.96
CA SER A 160 10.40 -15.50 1.57
C SER A 160 11.45 -15.78 2.64
N ASP A 161 11.58 -14.91 3.65
CA ASP A 161 12.55 -15.05 4.74
C ASP A 161 11.84 -15.28 6.08
N SER A 162 11.91 -16.50 6.60
CA SER A 162 11.31 -16.88 7.90
C SER A 162 11.89 -16.14 9.10
N SER A 163 13.04 -15.50 8.95
CA SER A 163 13.68 -14.69 9.99
C SER A 163 13.32 -13.20 9.92
N TYR A 164 12.64 -12.77 8.87
CA TYR A 164 12.35 -11.35 8.61
C TYR A 164 11.82 -10.61 9.84
N PHE A 165 10.72 -11.07 10.41
CA PHE A 165 10.09 -10.42 11.55
C PHE A 165 10.91 -10.51 12.85
N LYS A 166 11.76 -11.52 12.99
CA LYS A 166 12.65 -11.66 14.16
C LYS A 166 13.78 -10.63 14.16
N ASN A 167 14.15 -10.15 12.97
CA ASN A 167 15.25 -9.20 12.78
C ASN A 167 14.79 -7.74 12.73
N LEU A 168 13.49 -7.47 12.77
CA LEU A 168 12.97 -6.11 12.85
C LEU A 168 13.25 -5.52 14.23
N LYS A 169 13.81 -4.31 14.25
CA LYS A 169 13.98 -3.52 15.48
C LYS A 169 12.65 -2.82 15.81
N ASN A 170 12.29 -2.90 17.06
CA ASN A 170 11.15 -2.16 17.62
C ASN A 170 11.42 -0.65 17.65
#